data_fa93b58d29ab5c89c600accf7671dbbf
#
_entry.id   fa93b58d29ab5c89c600accf7671dbbf
#
_cell.length_a   1.000
_cell.length_b   1.000
_cell.length_c   1.000
_cell.angle_alpha   90.00
_cell.angle_beta   90.00
_cell.angle_gamma   90.00
#
_symmetry.space_group_name_H-M   'P 1'
#
loop_
_entity.id
_entity.type
_entity.pdbx_description
1 polymer ?
#
loop_
_entity_poly.entity_id
_entity_poly.type
_entity_poly.pdbx_seq_one_letter_code
_entity_poly.pdbx_strand_id
1 'polypeptide(L)'
;MTLVRKKVTNVKWPVKITTPCDGGTWSVETFTGVFKKIGLNQIEKLADKGDLHLVKDVLKGWEDIKDEDGNDVAFTKKELDGFLNDINFIKGTVQAIIDMQKGAPEKNS
;
A
#
# COMPACT_ATOMS: atom_id res chain seq x y z
N MET A 1 5.92 -27.50 16.36
CA MET A 1 5.85 -26.83 15.05
C MET A 1 7.21 -26.27 14.69
N THR A 2 7.62 -26.42 13.47
CA THR A 2 8.95 -25.97 13.04
C THR A 2 8.82 -24.68 12.25
N LEU A 3 9.65 -23.70 12.59
CA LEU A 3 9.73 -22.47 11.80
C LEU A 3 10.55 -22.77 10.54
N VAL A 4 9.94 -22.57 9.38
CA VAL A 4 10.61 -22.70 8.08
C VAL A 4 10.82 -21.29 7.53
N ARG A 5 12.07 -20.93 7.32
CA ARG A 5 12.41 -19.63 6.76
C ARG A 5 12.22 -19.68 5.24
N LYS A 6 11.16 -19.05 4.77
CA LYS A 6 10.90 -18.91 3.35
C LYS A 6 11.43 -17.58 2.84
N LYS A 7 11.98 -17.61 1.65
CA LYS A 7 12.46 -16.39 1.00
C LYS A 7 11.28 -15.70 0.30
N VAL A 8 10.62 -14.80 1.02
CA VAL A 8 9.51 -14.03 0.49
C VAL A 8 10.01 -12.63 0.14
N THR A 9 9.90 -12.28 -1.15
CA THR A 9 10.38 -10.98 -1.63
C THR A 9 9.25 -9.94 -1.72
N ASN A 10 8.06 -10.37 -2.11
CA ASN A 10 6.91 -9.49 -2.25
C ASN A 10 5.70 -10.08 -1.55
N VAL A 11 4.84 -9.21 -1.05
CA VAL A 11 3.60 -9.57 -0.38
C VAL A 11 2.46 -8.80 -1.00
N LYS A 12 1.37 -9.50 -1.32
CA LYS A 12 0.12 -8.86 -1.76
C LYS A 12 -0.70 -8.52 -0.53
N TRP A 13 -1.12 -7.27 -0.44
CA TRP A 13 -1.86 -6.79 0.73
C TRP A 13 -2.93 -5.81 0.31
N PRO A 14 -4.14 -5.89 0.90
CA PRO A 14 -5.21 -4.96 0.54
C PRO A 14 -4.91 -3.54 0.99
N VAL A 15 -5.24 -2.59 0.13
CA VAL A 15 -5.08 -1.16 0.41
C VAL A 15 -6.45 -0.51 0.34
N LYS A 16 -6.77 0.30 1.33
CA LYS A 16 -8.03 1.02 1.41
C LYS A 16 -7.74 2.50 1.24
N ILE A 17 -8.36 3.11 0.24
CA ILE A 17 -8.22 4.54 -0.04
C ILE A 17 -9.53 5.23 0.31
N THR A 18 -9.45 6.23 1.19
CA THR A 18 -10.60 7.01 1.61
C THR A 18 -10.45 8.42 1.05
N THR A 19 -11.40 8.83 0.24
CA THR A 19 -11.35 10.10 -0.48
C THR A 19 -12.54 10.97 -0.08
N PRO A 20 -12.33 12.26 0.22
CA PRO A 20 -13.44 13.15 0.54
C PRO A 20 -14.31 13.40 -0.69
N CYS A 21 -15.61 13.47 -0.46
CA CYS A 21 -16.62 13.75 -1.47
C CYS A 21 -17.46 14.94 -1.05
N ASP A 22 -18.26 15.45 -1.99
CA ASP A 22 -19.14 16.56 -1.73
C ASP A 22 -20.08 16.27 -0.55
N GLY A 23 -20.39 17.31 0.20
CA GLY A 23 -21.34 17.19 1.31
C GLY A 23 -20.73 16.64 2.59
N GLY A 24 -19.42 16.57 2.67
CA GLY A 24 -18.74 16.09 3.87
C GLY A 24 -18.76 14.57 4.01
N THR A 25 -19.00 13.86 2.91
CA THR A 25 -18.99 12.39 2.89
C THR A 25 -17.65 11.86 2.41
N TRP A 26 -17.48 10.54 2.51
CA TRP A 26 -16.25 9.86 2.12
C TRP A 26 -16.55 8.72 1.18
N SER A 27 -15.72 8.57 0.16
CA SER A 27 -15.74 7.41 -0.72
C SER A 27 -14.61 6.47 -0.32
N VAL A 28 -14.89 5.18 -0.26
CA VAL A 28 -13.89 4.17 0.09
C VAL A 28 -13.71 3.24 -1.09
N GLU A 29 -12.47 3.12 -1.54
CA GLU A 29 -12.09 2.23 -2.63
C GLU A 29 -10.95 1.36 -2.16
N THR A 30 -10.85 0.16 -2.74
CA THR A 30 -9.81 -0.79 -2.36
C THR A 30 -9.09 -1.31 -3.59
N PHE A 31 -7.82 -1.61 -3.43
CA PHE A 31 -7.06 -2.35 -4.44
C PHE A 31 -6.07 -3.26 -3.71
N THR A 32 -5.40 -4.12 -4.45
CA THR A 32 -4.38 -5.00 -3.90
C THR A 32 -3.01 -4.43 -4.26
N GLY A 33 -2.23 -4.07 -3.25
CA GLY A 33 -0.86 -3.63 -3.45
C GLY A 33 0.09 -4.81 -3.40
N VAL A 34 1.13 -4.75 -4.23
CA VAL A 34 2.23 -5.71 -4.18
C VAL A 34 3.41 -4.97 -3.54
N PHE A 35 3.76 -5.38 -2.32
CA PHE A 35 4.74 -4.68 -1.52
C PHE A 35 6.01 -5.49 -1.37
N LYS A 36 7.14 -4.80 -1.43
CA LYS A 36 8.43 -5.39 -1.14
C LYS A 36 8.51 -5.65 0.37
N LYS A 37 8.92 -6.86 0.74
CA LYS A 37 9.14 -7.17 2.15
C LYS A 37 10.48 -6.60 2.58
N ILE A 38 10.45 -5.71 3.56
CA ILE A 38 11.66 -5.07 4.08
C ILE A 38 11.71 -5.19 5.59
N GLY A 39 12.91 -5.06 6.14
CA GLY A 39 13.12 -5.13 7.57
C GLY A 39 12.71 -3.86 8.30
N LEU A 40 12.53 -3.97 9.61
CA LEU A 40 12.11 -2.86 10.46
C LEU A 40 13.04 -1.65 10.34
N ASN A 41 14.35 -1.89 10.34
CA ASN A 41 15.32 -0.80 10.25
C ASN A 41 15.15 0.02 8.97
N GLN A 42 14.87 -0.67 7.87
CA GLN A 42 14.68 0.02 6.59
C GLN A 42 13.37 0.80 6.56
N ILE A 43 12.32 0.26 7.18
CA ILE A 43 11.05 0.97 7.29
C ILE A 43 11.24 2.26 8.07
N GLU A 44 11.97 2.21 9.18
CA GLU A 44 12.22 3.40 9.98
C GLU A 44 13.00 4.45 9.20
N LYS A 45 14.02 4.05 8.43
CA LYS A 45 14.78 4.96 7.60
C LYS A 45 13.93 5.63 6.53
N LEU A 46 13.04 4.85 5.90
CA LEU A 46 12.16 5.38 4.87
C LEU A 46 11.08 6.29 5.46
N ALA A 47 10.56 5.93 6.62
CA ALA A 47 9.58 6.76 7.32
C ALA A 47 10.17 8.12 7.70
N ASP A 48 11.43 8.15 8.09
CA ASP A 48 12.13 9.40 8.39
C ASP A 48 12.27 10.30 7.16
N LYS A 49 12.34 9.70 5.96
CA LYS A 49 12.38 10.46 4.72
C LYS A 49 11.01 10.96 4.29
N GLY A 50 9.95 10.42 4.86
CA GLY A 50 8.57 10.82 4.58
C GLY A 50 7.76 9.74 3.90
N ASP A 51 6.45 9.89 3.98
CA ASP A 51 5.50 8.89 3.47
C ASP A 51 5.64 8.64 1.97
N LEU A 52 5.91 9.69 1.21
CA LEU A 52 6.12 9.58 -0.23
C LEU A 52 7.26 8.60 -0.56
N HIS A 53 8.38 8.75 0.14
CA HIS A 53 9.53 7.89 -0.07
C HIS A 53 9.25 6.45 0.34
N LEU A 54 8.51 6.28 1.44
CA LEU A 54 8.13 4.96 1.91
C LEU A 54 7.29 4.22 0.85
N VAL A 55 6.26 4.86 0.33
CA VAL A 55 5.40 4.26 -0.69
C VAL A 55 6.21 3.97 -1.95
N LYS A 56 7.00 4.91 -2.40
CA LYS A 56 7.77 4.80 -3.62
C LYS A 56 8.74 3.63 -3.60
N ASP A 57 9.35 3.36 -2.44
CA ASP A 57 10.32 2.29 -2.30
C ASP A 57 9.69 0.93 -2.05
N VAL A 58 8.56 0.87 -1.36
CA VAL A 58 7.97 -0.38 -0.89
C VAL A 58 6.89 -0.91 -1.83
N LEU A 59 6.11 -0.03 -2.49
CA LEU A 59 5.06 -0.46 -3.42
C LEU A 59 5.69 -0.81 -4.76
N LYS A 60 5.58 -2.09 -5.14
CA LYS A 60 6.21 -2.63 -6.35
C LYS A 60 5.22 -3.03 -7.44
N GLY A 61 3.94 -2.99 -7.13
CA GLY A 61 2.92 -3.32 -8.10
C GLY A 61 1.54 -3.17 -7.50
N TRP A 62 0.52 -3.37 -8.31
CA TRP A 62 -0.85 -3.40 -7.84
C TRP A 62 -1.72 -4.27 -8.72
N GLU A 63 -2.88 -4.64 -8.19
CA GLU A 63 -3.95 -5.33 -8.89
C GLU A 63 -5.25 -4.62 -8.55
N ASP A 64 -6.26 -4.79 -9.39
CA ASP A 64 -7.61 -4.26 -9.15
C ASP A 64 -7.70 -2.74 -9.19
N ILE A 65 -6.81 -2.07 -9.92
CA ILE A 65 -6.94 -0.67 -10.25
C ILE A 65 -7.44 -0.56 -11.68
N LYS A 66 -8.58 0.10 -11.87
CA LYS A 66 -9.18 0.27 -13.18
C LYS A 66 -9.39 1.74 -13.50
N ASP A 67 -9.34 2.06 -14.79
CA ASP A 67 -9.66 3.40 -15.26
C ASP A 67 -11.19 3.57 -15.41
N GLU A 68 -11.63 4.73 -15.87
CA GLU A 68 -13.04 5.05 -16.05
C GLU A 68 -13.75 4.13 -17.03
N ASP A 69 -13.00 3.58 -17.98
CA ASP A 69 -13.55 2.67 -19.00
C ASP A 69 -13.56 1.21 -18.54
N GLY A 70 -13.10 0.94 -17.31
CA GLY A 70 -13.08 -0.40 -16.77
C GLY A 70 -11.85 -1.21 -17.16
N ASN A 71 -10.86 -0.58 -17.77
CA ASN A 71 -9.62 -1.25 -18.17
C ASN A 71 -8.62 -1.26 -17.01
N ASP A 72 -7.86 -2.33 -16.91
CA ASP A 72 -6.82 -2.43 -15.90
C ASP A 72 -5.74 -1.37 -16.13
N VAL A 73 -5.33 -0.71 -15.05
CA VAL A 73 -4.23 0.24 -15.07
C VAL A 73 -2.95 -0.49 -14.73
N ALA A 74 -2.03 -0.56 -15.68
CA ALA A 74 -0.76 -1.24 -15.47
C ALA A 74 0.13 -0.44 -14.50
N PHE A 75 0.92 -1.16 -13.72
CA PHE A 75 1.89 -0.54 -12.81
C PHE A 75 3.08 -0.05 -13.62
N THR A 76 3.13 1.25 -13.85
CA THR A 76 4.24 1.92 -14.53
C THR A 76 4.69 3.10 -13.68
N LYS A 77 5.90 3.56 -13.93
CA LYS A 77 6.41 4.74 -13.22
C LYS A 77 5.49 5.94 -13.40
N LYS A 78 4.99 6.12 -14.62
CA LYS A 78 4.09 7.24 -14.94
C LYS A 78 2.80 7.17 -14.13
N GLU A 79 2.18 5.99 -14.07
CA GLU A 79 0.94 5.82 -13.33
C GLU A 79 1.17 5.94 -11.83
N LEU A 80 2.27 5.38 -11.33
CA LEU A 80 2.63 5.53 -9.92
C LEU A 80 2.83 6.99 -9.56
N ASP A 81 3.57 7.73 -10.38
CA ASP A 81 3.82 9.15 -10.12
C ASP A 81 2.51 9.95 -10.08
N GLY A 82 1.54 9.59 -10.93
CA GLY A 82 0.22 10.20 -10.90
C GLY A 82 -0.50 9.96 -9.59
N PHE A 83 -0.49 8.73 -9.10
CA PHE A 83 -1.12 8.40 -7.81
C PHE A 83 -0.38 9.04 -6.63
N LEU A 84 0.93 9.23 -6.74
CA LEU A 84 1.71 9.84 -5.66
C LEU A 84 1.44 11.34 -5.48
N ASN A 85 0.72 11.95 -6.40
CA ASN A 85 0.22 13.32 -6.22
C ASN A 85 -1.05 13.36 -5.37
N ASP A 86 -1.64 12.22 -5.09
CA ASP A 86 -2.87 12.13 -4.31
C ASP A 86 -2.53 11.78 -2.87
N ILE A 87 -2.75 12.73 -1.96
CA ILE A 87 -2.46 12.53 -0.53
C ILE A 87 -3.28 11.37 0.04
N ASN A 88 -4.50 11.15 -0.45
CA ASN A 88 -5.34 10.06 0.04
C ASN A 88 -4.79 8.71 -0.36
N PHE A 89 -4.23 8.61 -1.57
CA PHE A 89 -3.55 7.39 -2.01
C PHE A 89 -2.34 7.10 -1.12
N ILE A 90 -1.54 8.11 -0.84
CA ILE A 90 -0.35 7.96 0.02
C ILE A 90 -0.76 7.51 1.42
N LYS A 91 -1.74 8.17 2.03
CA LYS A 91 -2.20 7.82 3.39
C LYS A 91 -2.71 6.38 3.48
N GLY A 92 -3.54 5.98 2.53
CA GLY A 92 -4.08 4.62 2.51
C GLY A 92 -3.00 3.56 2.31
N THR A 93 -2.04 3.85 1.44
CA THR A 93 -0.96 2.92 1.15
C THR A 93 0.01 2.80 2.34
N VAL A 94 0.33 3.92 2.99
CA VAL A 94 1.17 3.90 4.21
C VAL A 94 0.47 3.10 5.30
N GLN A 95 -0.83 3.28 5.47
CA GLN A 95 -1.59 2.53 6.47
C GLN A 95 -1.53 1.03 6.19
N ALA A 96 -1.64 0.64 4.93
CA ALA A 96 -1.53 -0.76 4.53
C ALA A 96 -0.13 -1.31 4.87
N ILE A 97 0.92 -0.54 4.61
CA ILE A 97 2.28 -0.95 4.93
C ILE A 97 2.44 -1.14 6.44
N ILE A 98 1.90 -0.23 7.24
CA ILE A 98 1.94 -0.33 8.71
C ILE A 98 1.18 -1.58 9.17
N ASP A 99 -0.02 -1.79 8.66
CA ASP A 99 -0.85 -2.95 9.04
C ASP A 99 -0.16 -4.26 8.69
N MET A 100 0.48 -4.33 7.54
CA MET A 100 1.22 -5.49 7.10
C MET A 100 2.37 -5.83 8.05
N GLN A 101 3.00 -4.81 8.63
CA GLN A 101 4.13 -4.98 9.54
C GLN A 101 3.73 -5.36 10.97
N LYS A 102 2.47 -5.14 11.34
CA LYS A 102 2.01 -5.49 12.68
C LYS A 102 1.91 -7.00 12.92
N GLY A 103 1.94 -7.78 11.83
CA GLY A 103 1.72 -9.21 11.93
C GLY A 103 0.23 -9.55 12.02
N ALA A 104 -0.07 -10.82 12.22
CA ALA A 104 -1.45 -11.27 12.30
C ALA A 104 -2.13 -10.69 13.54
N PRO A 105 -3.36 -10.17 13.41
CA PRO A 105 -4.07 -9.67 14.57
C PRO A 105 -4.39 -10.83 15.52
N GLU A 106 -4.31 -10.56 16.82
CA GLU A 106 -4.71 -11.54 17.81
C GLU A 106 -6.21 -11.72 17.78
N LYS A 107 -6.63 -12.96 17.92
CA LYS A 107 -8.05 -13.24 18.05
C LYS A 107 -8.50 -12.78 19.42
N ASN A 108 -9.63 -12.19 19.48
CA ASN A 108 -10.20 -11.71 20.74
C ASN A 108 -9.43 -10.55 21.36
N SER A 109 -8.58 -9.95 20.61
CA SER A 109 -7.90 -8.75 21.04
C SER A 109 -8.73 -7.53 20.71
#